data_2ebae4ed704dcbdc7e4abd00590b408c
#
_entry.id   2ebae4ed704dcbdc7e4abd00590b408c
#
_cell.length_a   1.000
_cell.length_b   1.000
_cell.length_c   1.000
_cell.angle_alpha   90.00
_cell.angle_beta   90.00
_cell.angle_gamma   90.00
#
_symmetry.space_group_name_H-M   'P 1'
#
loop_
_entity.id
_entity.type
_entity.pdbx_description
1 polymer ?
#
loop_
_entity_poly.entity_id
_entity_poly.type
_entity_poly.pdbx_seq_one_letter_code
_entity_poly.pdbx_strand_id
1 'polypeptide(L)'
;MSKINIQFTLFSAFYSPLISTMTGGFLKEEGLDYDWSVAKPGVTAITALNDGSADVVQSTLSQGFNTLNKGETPKCLHFAQINEMDGFFITGRNAEPNFQWSNLEGAEVLVHHGGQPLSLIHI
;
A
#
# COMPACT_ATOMS: atom_id res chain seq x y z
N MET A 1 -1.42 28.77 2.86
CA MET A 1 -1.59 27.39 2.39
C MET A 1 -1.29 26.47 3.55
N SER A 2 -2.15 25.50 3.83
CA SER A 2 -1.85 24.44 4.80
C SER A 2 -0.85 23.47 4.16
N LYS A 3 0.19 23.10 4.90
CA LYS A 3 1.20 22.14 4.44
C LYS A 3 0.88 20.77 5.02
N ILE A 4 0.90 19.73 4.17
CA ILE A 4 0.66 18.34 4.55
C ILE A 4 1.89 17.49 4.24
N ASN A 5 2.13 16.48 5.07
CA ASN A 5 3.21 15.50 4.88
C ASN A 5 2.60 14.20 4.36
N ILE A 6 2.94 13.84 3.12
CA ILE A 6 2.46 12.62 2.46
C ILE A 6 3.56 11.56 2.52
N GLN A 7 3.26 10.39 3.03
CA GLN A 7 4.23 9.30 3.08
C GLN A 7 3.77 8.10 2.24
N PHE A 8 4.69 7.59 1.42
CA PHE A 8 4.52 6.33 0.73
C PHE A 8 5.09 5.20 1.56
N THR A 9 4.38 4.09 1.70
CA THR A 9 4.94 2.86 2.26
C THR A 9 5.89 2.19 1.25
N LEU A 10 5.59 2.34 -0.04
CA LEU A 10 6.44 1.94 -1.15
C LEU A 10 6.26 2.96 -2.28
N PHE A 11 7.34 3.55 -2.76
CA PHE A 11 7.28 4.42 -3.93
C PHE A 11 7.37 3.59 -5.20
N SER A 12 6.29 3.54 -5.96
CA SER A 12 6.15 2.71 -7.16
C SER A 12 5.20 3.36 -8.16
N ALA A 13 5.40 3.08 -9.45
CA ALA A 13 4.49 3.48 -10.51
C ALA A 13 3.06 2.92 -10.32
N PHE A 14 2.90 1.89 -9.51
CA PHE A 14 1.58 1.36 -9.12
C PHE A 14 0.70 2.41 -8.45
N TYR A 15 1.31 3.40 -7.80
CA TYR A 15 0.61 4.51 -7.13
C TYR A 15 0.57 5.78 -7.97
N SER A 16 0.65 5.64 -9.30
CA SER A 16 0.61 6.77 -10.25
C SER A 16 -0.59 7.72 -10.06
N PRO A 17 -1.79 7.30 -9.65
CA PRO A 17 -2.87 8.25 -9.39
C PRO A 17 -2.53 9.26 -8.29
N LEU A 18 -1.95 8.81 -7.18
CA LEU A 18 -1.51 9.71 -6.11
C LEU A 18 -0.32 10.58 -6.56
N ILE A 19 0.65 9.98 -7.23
CA ILE A 19 1.82 10.71 -7.77
C ILE A 19 1.34 11.81 -8.74
N SER A 20 0.40 11.50 -9.63
CA SER A 20 -0.16 12.46 -10.57
C SER A 20 -0.95 13.57 -9.86
N THR A 21 -1.68 13.25 -8.81
CA THR A 21 -2.36 14.25 -7.97
C THR A 21 -1.38 15.26 -7.39
N MET A 22 -0.24 14.77 -6.90
CA MET A 22 0.80 15.62 -6.34
C MET A 22 1.50 16.47 -7.42
N THR A 23 1.97 15.82 -8.49
CA THR A 23 2.81 16.47 -9.52
C THR A 23 2.00 17.27 -10.55
N GLY A 24 0.73 16.97 -10.71
CA GLY A 24 -0.19 17.66 -11.62
C GLY A 24 -0.68 19.02 -11.11
N GLY A 25 -0.35 19.40 -9.88
CA GLY A 25 -0.74 20.69 -9.30
C GLY A 25 -2.12 20.68 -8.63
N PHE A 26 -2.84 19.57 -8.64
CA PHE A 26 -4.22 19.49 -8.10
C PHE A 26 -4.29 19.85 -6.61
N LEU A 27 -3.30 19.43 -5.80
CA LEU A 27 -3.27 19.82 -4.39
C LEU A 27 -3.11 21.34 -4.21
N LYS A 28 -2.32 21.97 -5.07
CA LYS A 28 -2.09 23.41 -5.03
C LYS A 28 -3.36 24.19 -5.42
N GLU A 29 -4.13 23.68 -6.38
CA GLU A 29 -5.41 24.25 -6.78
C GLU A 29 -6.42 24.24 -5.62
N GLU A 30 -6.37 23.23 -4.76
CA GLU A 30 -7.16 23.10 -3.53
C GLU A 30 -6.55 23.87 -2.32
N GLY A 31 -5.52 24.68 -2.54
CA GLY A 31 -4.88 25.47 -1.48
C GLY A 31 -3.97 24.68 -0.55
N LEU A 32 -3.58 23.47 -0.93
CA LEU A 32 -2.67 22.60 -0.17
C LEU A 32 -1.26 22.68 -0.72
N ASP A 33 -0.30 22.80 0.17
CA ASP A 33 1.11 22.55 -0.11
C ASP A 33 1.51 21.20 0.50
N TYR A 34 2.56 20.56 0.01
CA TYR A 34 2.95 19.26 0.52
C TYR A 34 4.46 19.03 0.53
N ASP A 35 4.91 18.25 1.52
CA ASP A 35 6.15 17.48 1.46
C ASP A 35 5.81 16.01 1.28
N TRP A 36 6.76 15.24 0.78
CA TRP A 36 6.57 13.80 0.67
C TRP A 36 7.82 13.02 1.06
N SER A 37 7.61 11.79 1.50
CA SER A 37 8.68 10.87 1.88
C SER A 37 8.30 9.43 1.59
N VAL A 38 9.30 8.54 1.68
CA VAL A 38 9.09 7.08 1.68
C VAL A 38 9.37 6.56 3.07
N ALA A 39 8.52 5.65 3.54
CA ALA A 39 8.67 5.04 4.86
C ALA A 39 10.02 4.33 4.98
N LYS A 40 10.68 4.51 6.11
CA LYS A 40 11.91 3.76 6.44
C LYS A 40 11.56 2.30 6.74
N PRO A 41 12.50 1.37 6.55
CA PRO A 41 12.29 -0.01 6.96
C PRO A 41 11.83 -0.11 8.42
N GLY A 42 10.78 -0.89 8.66
CA GLY A 42 10.20 -1.05 10.00
C GLY A 42 9.19 0.03 10.43
N VAL A 43 9.02 1.11 9.66
CA VAL A 43 8.00 2.12 9.91
C VAL A 43 6.71 1.72 9.19
N THR A 44 5.63 1.56 9.93
CA THR A 44 4.31 1.30 9.36
C THR A 44 3.54 2.60 9.13
N ALA A 45 2.55 2.56 8.23
CA ALA A 45 1.64 3.68 8.01
C ALA A 45 1.00 4.17 9.32
N ILE A 46 0.54 3.23 10.15
CA ILE A 46 -0.09 3.55 11.44
C ILE A 46 0.89 4.25 12.38
N THR A 47 2.15 3.82 12.43
CA THR A 47 3.17 4.46 13.25
C THR A 47 3.36 5.91 12.81
N ALA A 48 3.54 6.16 11.51
CA ALA A 48 3.76 7.50 10.98
C ALA A 48 2.58 8.47 11.25
N LEU A 49 1.34 7.97 11.16
CA LEU A 49 0.15 8.75 11.51
C LEU A 49 0.04 9.02 13.02
N ASN A 50 0.39 8.05 13.87
CA ASN A 50 0.28 8.18 15.32
C ASN A 50 1.33 9.12 15.92
N ASP A 51 2.55 9.13 15.37
CA ASP A 51 3.64 9.97 15.84
C ASP A 51 3.67 11.35 15.15
N GLY A 52 2.77 11.59 14.19
CA GLY A 52 2.65 12.86 13.49
C GLY A 52 3.74 13.11 12.46
N SER A 53 4.53 12.11 12.08
CA SER A 53 5.54 12.25 11.02
C SER A 53 4.92 12.27 9.61
N ALA A 54 3.67 11.85 9.48
CA ALA A 54 2.87 12.01 8.27
C ALA A 54 1.42 12.37 8.60
N ASP A 55 0.81 13.19 7.76
CA ASP A 55 -0.61 13.54 7.83
C ASP A 55 -1.45 12.61 6.97
N VAL A 56 -0.88 12.17 5.86
CA VAL A 56 -1.49 11.24 4.89
C VAL A 56 -0.49 10.16 4.54
N VAL A 57 -0.93 8.92 4.54
CA VAL A 57 -0.09 7.77 4.18
C VAL A 57 -0.75 6.93 3.10
N GLN A 58 0.00 6.68 2.04
CA GLN A 58 -0.38 5.62 1.10
C GLN A 58 -0.11 4.27 1.74
N SER A 59 -1.13 3.49 1.93
CA SER A 59 -1.03 2.16 2.54
C SER A 59 -2.14 1.24 2.07
N THR A 60 -2.07 0.01 2.52
CA THR A 60 -3.09 -0.98 2.29
C THR A 60 -4.12 -0.96 3.44
N LEU A 61 -5.37 -1.36 3.16
CA LEU A 61 -6.46 -1.41 4.14
C LEU A 61 -6.11 -2.21 5.40
N SER A 62 -5.36 -3.29 5.24
CA SER A 62 -5.07 -4.21 6.35
C SER A 62 -4.07 -3.64 7.37
N GLN A 63 -3.46 -2.49 7.12
CA GLN A 63 -2.64 -1.81 8.15
C GLN A 63 -3.45 -1.52 9.43
N GLY A 64 -4.76 -1.29 9.31
CA GLY A 64 -5.65 -1.13 10.46
C GLY A 64 -6.08 -2.44 11.13
N PHE A 65 -5.99 -3.58 10.46
CA PHE A 65 -6.51 -4.85 10.97
C PHE A 65 -5.77 -5.35 12.21
N ASN A 66 -4.46 -5.12 12.29
CA ASN A 66 -3.69 -5.49 13.47
C ASN A 66 -4.15 -4.76 14.73
N THR A 67 -4.58 -3.51 14.60
CA THR A 67 -5.14 -2.72 15.70
C THR A 67 -6.51 -3.29 16.11
N LEU A 68 -7.36 -3.55 15.12
CA LEU A 68 -8.68 -4.17 15.35
C LEU A 68 -8.56 -5.57 15.99
N ASN A 69 -7.60 -6.38 15.55
CA ASN A 69 -7.38 -7.72 16.12
C ASN A 69 -6.95 -7.68 17.60
N LYS A 70 -6.37 -6.58 18.05
CA LYS A 70 -6.05 -6.34 19.47
C LYS A 70 -7.25 -5.80 20.26
N GLY A 71 -8.41 -5.61 19.62
CA GLY A 71 -9.58 -4.99 20.23
C GLY A 71 -9.45 -3.46 20.41
N GLU A 72 -8.47 -2.83 19.76
CA GLU A 72 -8.24 -1.41 19.80
C GLU A 72 -8.91 -0.70 18.62
N THR A 73 -9.33 0.54 18.80
CA THR A 73 -9.89 1.35 17.72
C THR A 73 -8.74 2.00 16.93
N PRO A 74 -8.66 1.81 15.60
CA PRO A 74 -7.69 2.50 14.78
C PRO A 74 -7.87 4.03 14.88
N LYS A 75 -6.76 4.75 15.01
CA LYS A 75 -6.74 6.23 15.05
C LYS A 75 -6.61 6.86 13.66
N CYS A 76 -6.69 6.05 12.63
CA CYS A 76 -6.61 6.49 11.23
C CYS A 76 -7.90 6.15 10.48
N LEU A 77 -8.16 6.91 9.42
CA LEU A 77 -9.29 6.71 8.53
C LEU A 77 -8.78 6.51 7.10
N HIS A 78 -9.37 5.57 6.40
CA HIS A 78 -9.21 5.46 4.95
C HIS A 78 -10.23 6.37 4.28
N PHE A 79 -9.78 7.33 3.49
CA PHE A 79 -10.64 8.34 2.90
C PHE A 79 -10.62 8.35 1.36
N ALA A 80 -9.62 7.73 0.75
CA ALA A 80 -9.51 7.64 -0.71
C ALA A 80 -8.93 6.30 -1.14
N GLN A 81 -9.47 5.75 -2.20
CA GLN A 81 -8.96 4.56 -2.87
C GLN A 81 -8.10 5.00 -4.05
N ILE A 82 -6.83 4.58 -4.07
CA ILE A 82 -5.88 4.93 -5.14
C ILE A 82 -6.01 3.94 -6.31
N ASN A 83 -6.11 2.66 -5.99
CA ASN A 83 -6.21 1.58 -6.97
C ASN A 83 -7.41 0.69 -6.63
N GLU A 84 -8.16 0.31 -7.63
CA GLU A 84 -9.33 -0.57 -7.49
C GLU A 84 -8.95 -2.04 -7.71
N MET A 85 -8.00 -2.29 -8.60
CA MET A 85 -7.58 -3.64 -8.96
C MET A 85 -6.18 -3.92 -8.45
N ASP A 86 -5.98 -5.16 -8.02
CA ASP A 86 -4.66 -5.66 -7.67
C ASP A 86 -3.83 -5.90 -8.93
N GLY A 87 -2.58 -5.48 -8.92
CA GLY A 87 -1.65 -5.62 -10.04
C GLY A 87 -0.69 -6.81 -9.91
N PHE A 88 -0.99 -7.77 -9.05
CA PHE A 88 -0.15 -8.95 -8.89
C PHE A 88 -0.55 -10.07 -9.84
N PHE A 89 0.47 -10.73 -10.41
CA PHE A 89 0.33 -11.83 -11.34
C PHE A 89 1.25 -12.97 -10.91
N ILE A 90 0.80 -14.21 -11.13
CA ILE A 90 1.68 -15.36 -11.05
C ILE A 90 2.31 -15.54 -12.43
N THR A 91 3.64 -15.50 -12.47
CA THR A 91 4.40 -15.61 -13.72
C THR A 91 5.30 -16.84 -13.68
N GLY A 92 5.12 -17.74 -14.62
CA GLY A 92 5.98 -18.90 -14.81
C GLY A 92 7.09 -18.66 -15.86
N ARG A 93 8.15 -19.48 -15.84
CA ARG A 93 9.21 -19.45 -16.85
C ARG A 93 8.73 -19.92 -18.23
N ASN A 94 7.77 -20.83 -18.24
CA ASN A 94 7.21 -21.42 -19.45
C ASN A 94 5.74 -21.08 -19.57
N ALA A 95 5.25 -20.99 -20.78
CA ALA A 95 3.82 -20.87 -21.04
C ALA A 95 3.08 -22.14 -20.57
N GLU A 96 2.04 -21.95 -19.79
CA GLU A 96 1.16 -23.02 -19.30
C GLU A 96 -0.30 -22.69 -19.57
N PRO A 97 -0.76 -22.93 -20.83
CA PRO A 97 -2.09 -22.48 -21.26
C PRO A 97 -3.24 -23.16 -20.49
N ASN A 98 -2.98 -24.29 -19.87
CA ASN A 98 -3.96 -25.04 -19.08
C ASN A 98 -3.66 -24.97 -17.56
N PHE A 99 -3.08 -23.86 -17.08
CA PHE A 99 -2.75 -23.67 -15.69
C PHE A 99 -3.95 -23.93 -14.77
N GLN A 100 -3.68 -24.72 -13.73
CA GLN A 100 -4.59 -24.96 -12.61
C GLN A 100 -3.86 -24.62 -11.32
N TRP A 101 -4.58 -24.17 -10.28
CA TRP A 101 -3.96 -23.86 -8.99
C TRP A 101 -3.24 -25.04 -8.35
N SER A 102 -3.70 -26.27 -8.63
CA SER A 102 -3.05 -27.51 -8.20
C SER A 102 -1.64 -27.69 -8.79
N ASN A 103 -1.31 -27.00 -9.89
CA ASN A 103 0.06 -27.04 -10.45
C ASN A 103 1.09 -26.36 -9.54
N LEU A 104 0.64 -25.58 -8.56
CA LEU A 104 1.52 -24.96 -7.56
C LEU A 104 1.83 -25.89 -6.39
N GLU A 105 1.17 -27.03 -6.27
CA GLU A 105 1.45 -27.98 -5.20
C GLU A 105 2.87 -28.52 -5.32
N GLY A 106 3.67 -28.33 -4.26
CA GLY A 106 5.10 -28.67 -4.25
C GLY A 106 6.01 -27.79 -5.10
N ALA A 107 5.50 -26.73 -5.72
CA ALA A 107 6.30 -25.79 -6.48
C ALA A 107 7.03 -24.80 -5.56
N GLU A 108 8.21 -24.36 -6.01
CA GLU A 108 8.90 -23.24 -5.38
C GLU A 108 8.39 -21.93 -5.97
N VAL A 109 7.80 -21.09 -5.13
CA VAL A 109 7.19 -19.81 -5.54
C VAL A 109 7.94 -18.65 -4.90
N LEU A 110 8.47 -17.75 -5.73
CA LEU A 110 9.07 -16.50 -5.27
C LEU A 110 7.98 -15.46 -5.06
N VAL A 111 7.89 -14.94 -3.85
CA VAL A 111 6.86 -13.98 -3.46
C VAL A 111 7.47 -12.76 -2.79
N HIS A 112 6.76 -11.63 -2.85
CA HIS A 112 7.17 -10.42 -2.15
C HIS A 112 7.01 -10.61 -0.63
N HIS A 113 8.10 -10.52 0.11
CA HIS A 113 8.09 -10.64 1.56
C HIS A 113 7.41 -9.42 2.20
N GLY A 114 6.44 -9.68 3.09
CA GLY A 114 5.75 -8.63 3.83
C GLY A 114 4.61 -7.93 3.10
N GLY A 115 4.28 -8.39 1.90
CA GLY A 115 3.09 -7.93 1.17
C GLY A 115 1.81 -8.56 1.73
N GLN A 116 0.73 -7.79 1.77
CA GLN A 116 -0.55 -8.22 2.33
C GLN A 116 -1.26 -9.35 1.60
N PRO A 117 -1.19 -9.45 0.25
CA PRO A 117 -1.81 -10.55 -0.46
C PRO A 117 -1.36 -11.91 0.05
N LEU A 118 -0.16 -12.00 0.60
CA LEU A 118 0.44 -13.26 1.04
C LEU A 118 0.11 -13.64 2.49
N SER A 119 -0.23 -12.66 3.33
CA SER A 119 -0.60 -12.95 4.72
C SER A 119 -2.01 -13.53 4.86
N LEU A 120 -2.82 -13.41 3.81
CA LEU A 120 -4.19 -13.91 3.76
C LEU A 120 -4.32 -15.26 3.02
N ILE A 121 -3.26 -15.72 2.37
CA ILE A 121 -3.24 -16.99 1.63
C ILE A 121 -2.38 -17.98 2.43
N HIS A 122 -2.98 -18.66 3.37
CA HIS A 122 -2.43 -19.92 3.86
C HIS A 122 -2.88 -21.03 2.91
N ILE A 123 -2.04 -21.40 2.01
CA ILE A 123 -2.20 -22.62 1.22
C ILE A 123 -1.57 -23.78 1.99
#